data_f1124aa9b31a3d8a7f2699b6a6b17a69
#
_entry.id   f1124aa9b31a3d8a7f2699b6a6b17a69
#
_cell.length_a   1.000
_cell.length_b   1.000
_cell.length_c   1.000
_cell.angle_alpha   90.00
_cell.angle_beta   90.00
_cell.angle_gamma   90.00
#
_symmetry.space_group_name_H-M   'P 1'
#
loop_
_entity.id
_entity.type
_entity.pdbx_description
1 polymer ?
#
loop_
_entity_poly.entity_id
_entity_poly.type
_entity_poly.pdbx_seq_one_letter_code
_entity_poly.pdbx_strand_id
1 'polypeptide(L)'
;MSSFHGLWSLGGFAGGIVGSIFASTSLPIPVHFGSILVMSLLVIAIGLRYLVDDQTAKAEEEEVPKFSFRTIDPTLFLLGLMGFGGMFCEGTVYDWSSVYFSSVVKPDEAFIRAGYVAGMGAMTLGRFLADGFVTKYGPSMVLKTCGALIVVGLWMAAALPYLITATLGFLLVGFGISS
;
A
#
# COMPACT_ATOMS: atom_id res chain seq x y z
N MET A 1 -4.98 15.11 1.55
CA MET A 1 -5.00 13.84 2.29
C MET A 1 -4.14 12.74 1.65
N SER A 2 -3.96 12.70 0.34
CA SER A 2 -3.14 11.68 -0.33
C SER A 2 -1.66 11.73 0.05
N SER A 3 -1.08 12.91 0.30
CA SER A 3 0.32 13.03 0.75
C SER A 3 0.59 12.31 2.08
N PHE A 4 -0.39 12.27 3.00
CA PHE A 4 -0.27 11.53 4.26
C PHE A 4 -0.25 10.02 4.01
N HIS A 5 -1.13 9.53 3.12
CA HIS A 5 -1.10 8.14 2.67
C HIS A 5 0.17 7.81 1.86
N GLY A 6 0.73 8.78 1.14
CA GLY A 6 2.01 8.67 0.47
C GLY A 6 3.16 8.40 1.45
N LEU A 7 3.21 9.10 2.58
CA LEU A 7 4.20 8.87 3.64
C LEU A 7 4.04 7.48 4.28
N TRP A 8 2.80 7.02 4.49
CA TRP A 8 2.54 5.65 4.94
C TRP A 8 3.14 4.61 3.99
N SER A 9 2.91 4.77 2.68
CA SER A 9 3.44 3.86 1.65
C SER A 9 4.95 3.92 1.54
N LEU A 10 5.53 5.11 1.70
CA LEU A 10 6.98 5.29 1.75
C LEU A 10 7.59 4.52 2.92
N GLY A 11 6.91 4.53 4.08
CA GLY A 11 7.31 3.75 5.25
C GLY A 11 7.30 2.24 4.95
N GLY A 12 6.25 1.72 4.32
CA GLY A 12 6.16 0.33 3.88
C GLY A 12 7.23 -0.05 2.86
N PHE A 13 7.47 0.80 1.87
CA PHE A 13 8.52 0.62 0.87
C PHE A 13 9.92 0.60 1.49
N ALA A 14 10.24 1.58 2.34
CA ALA A 14 11.51 1.65 3.06
C ALA A 14 11.70 0.44 3.98
N GLY A 15 10.64 0.05 4.70
CA GLY A 15 10.65 -1.15 5.55
C GLY A 15 10.92 -2.44 4.76
N GLY A 16 10.35 -2.56 3.57
CA GLY A 16 10.60 -3.68 2.65
C GLY A 16 12.06 -3.76 2.18
N ILE A 17 12.66 -2.61 1.85
CA ILE A 17 14.09 -2.55 1.49
C ILE A 17 14.97 -2.92 2.68
N VAL A 18 14.74 -2.31 3.84
CA VAL A 18 15.49 -2.61 5.07
C VAL A 18 15.34 -4.07 5.44
N GLY A 19 14.13 -4.62 5.46
CA GLY A 19 13.88 -6.03 5.72
C GLY A 19 14.58 -6.96 4.72
N SER A 20 14.67 -6.57 3.44
CA SER A 20 15.38 -7.33 2.41
C SER A 20 16.89 -7.34 2.65
N ILE A 21 17.46 -6.20 3.06
CA ILE A 21 18.89 -6.11 3.41
C ILE A 21 19.18 -6.98 4.65
N PHE A 22 18.37 -6.87 5.70
CA PHE A 22 18.55 -7.70 6.90
C PHE A 22 18.44 -9.20 6.62
N ALA A 23 17.49 -9.60 5.77
CA ALA A 23 17.31 -11.00 5.41
C ALA A 23 18.48 -11.57 4.59
N SER A 24 19.26 -10.72 3.91
CA SER A 24 20.50 -11.13 3.21
C SER A 24 21.71 -11.17 4.16
N THR A 25 21.60 -10.73 5.40
CA THR A 25 22.64 -10.81 6.41
C THR A 25 22.45 -12.03 7.29
N SER A 26 23.53 -12.53 7.89
CA SER A 26 23.47 -13.62 8.89
C SER A 26 23.09 -13.14 10.31
N LEU A 27 22.52 -11.94 10.44
CA LEU A 27 22.13 -11.38 11.73
C LEU A 27 20.94 -12.14 12.32
N PRO A 28 20.99 -12.45 13.64
CA PRO A 28 19.88 -13.11 14.31
C PRO A 28 18.60 -12.26 14.26
N ILE A 29 17.46 -12.91 14.02
CA ILE A 29 16.13 -12.28 13.98
C ILE A 29 15.86 -11.35 15.18
N PRO A 30 16.20 -11.70 16.45
CA PRO A 30 16.00 -10.80 17.58
C PRO A 30 16.75 -9.47 17.48
N VAL A 31 17.94 -9.46 16.85
CA VAL A 31 18.72 -8.23 16.64
C VAL A 31 18.01 -7.31 15.66
N HIS A 32 17.44 -7.87 14.59
CA HIS A 32 16.65 -7.11 13.62
C HIS A 32 15.43 -6.46 14.29
N PHE A 33 14.60 -7.26 14.98
CA PHE A 33 13.42 -6.72 15.67
C PHE A 33 13.79 -5.74 16.79
N GLY A 34 14.88 -5.99 17.53
CA GLY A 34 15.41 -5.08 18.56
C GLY A 34 15.81 -3.73 17.98
N SER A 35 16.47 -3.71 16.82
CA SER A 35 16.85 -2.45 16.15
C SER A 35 15.63 -1.65 15.68
N ILE A 36 14.60 -2.32 15.13
CA ILE A 36 13.34 -1.67 14.75
C ILE A 36 12.63 -1.10 15.98
N LEU A 37 12.57 -1.85 17.08
CA LEU A 37 11.97 -1.38 18.33
C LEU A 37 12.64 -0.10 18.83
N VAL A 38 13.98 -0.08 18.91
CA VAL A 38 14.74 1.11 19.35
C VAL A 38 14.48 2.30 18.43
N MET A 39 14.52 2.08 17.10
CA MET A 39 14.24 3.14 16.13
C MET A 39 12.81 3.68 16.28
N SER A 40 11.83 2.81 16.45
CA SER A 40 10.42 3.21 16.66
C SER A 40 10.24 4.03 17.92
N LEU A 41 10.88 3.63 19.04
CA LEU A 41 10.82 4.38 20.29
C LEU A 41 11.46 5.78 20.14
N LEU A 42 12.57 5.89 19.43
CA LEU A 42 13.19 7.19 19.13
C LEU A 42 12.29 8.09 18.31
N VAL A 43 11.68 7.55 17.24
CA VAL A 43 10.76 8.30 16.40
C VAL A 43 9.54 8.78 17.20
N ILE A 44 8.96 7.92 18.04
CA ILE A 44 7.85 8.27 18.94
C ILE A 44 8.28 9.36 19.92
N ALA A 45 9.43 9.21 20.57
CA ALA A 45 9.92 10.18 21.54
C ALA A 45 10.17 11.57 20.92
N ILE A 46 10.67 11.60 19.68
CA ILE A 46 10.84 12.84 18.91
C ILE A 46 9.46 13.38 18.49
N GLY A 47 8.60 12.52 17.96
CA GLY A 47 7.27 12.91 17.45
C GLY A 47 6.37 13.49 18.54
N LEU A 48 6.43 12.98 19.76
CA LEU A 48 5.66 13.49 20.91
C LEU A 48 5.94 14.98 21.20
N ARG A 49 7.15 15.45 20.90
CA ARG A 49 7.52 16.89 21.09
C ARG A 49 6.86 17.81 20.06
N TYR A 50 6.43 17.26 18.93
CA TYR A 50 5.84 18.03 17.82
C TYR A 50 4.34 17.75 17.64
N LEU A 51 3.73 16.98 18.55
CA LEU A 51 2.27 16.83 18.59
C LEU A 51 1.65 18.21 18.86
N VAL A 52 0.84 18.64 17.91
CA VAL A 52 0.03 19.84 18.06
C VAL A 52 -1.04 19.53 19.07
N ASP A 53 -1.10 20.29 20.17
CA ASP A 53 -2.18 20.19 21.14
C ASP A 53 -3.45 20.77 20.49
N ASP A 54 -4.28 19.88 19.94
CA ASP A 54 -5.51 20.27 19.25
C ASP A 54 -6.60 20.63 20.26
N GLN A 55 -6.41 21.74 20.95
CA GLN A 55 -7.44 22.31 21.83
C GLN A 55 -8.65 22.85 21.06
N THR A 56 -8.56 22.94 19.73
CA THR A 56 -9.66 23.40 18.88
C THR A 56 -10.63 22.29 18.49
N ALA A 57 -10.30 21.02 18.73
CA ALA A 57 -11.18 19.87 18.47
C ALA A 57 -12.36 19.74 19.45
N LYS A 58 -12.60 20.73 20.32
CA LYS A 58 -13.87 20.89 21.06
C LYS A 58 -14.95 21.62 20.25
N ALA A 59 -14.89 21.52 18.92
CA ALA A 59 -15.91 22.03 18.05
C ALA A 59 -16.87 20.89 17.69
N GLU A 60 -18.09 21.05 18.18
CA GLU A 60 -19.32 20.42 17.69
C GLU A 60 -19.33 18.89 17.80
N GLU A 61 -19.89 18.37 18.88
CA GLU A 61 -20.56 17.08 18.89
C GLU A 61 -21.73 17.17 17.88
N GLU A 62 -21.42 17.07 16.58
CA GLU A 62 -22.45 16.73 15.61
C GLU A 62 -23.03 15.38 16.05
N GLU A 63 -24.32 15.35 16.32
CA GLU A 63 -25.03 14.12 16.62
C GLU A 63 -24.73 13.12 15.51
N VAL A 64 -23.88 12.14 15.81
CA VAL A 64 -23.53 11.09 14.86
C VAL A 64 -24.83 10.37 14.50
N PRO A 65 -25.31 10.46 13.24
CA PRO A 65 -26.56 9.85 12.87
C PRO A 65 -26.48 8.35 13.16
N LYS A 66 -27.49 7.80 13.86
CA LYS A 66 -27.51 6.39 14.24
C LYS A 66 -27.37 5.54 12.98
N PHE A 67 -26.28 4.79 12.90
CA PHE A 67 -26.01 3.92 11.77
C PHE A 67 -27.14 2.89 11.64
N SER A 68 -27.83 2.88 10.50
CA SER A 68 -28.87 1.91 10.18
C SER A 68 -28.52 1.21 8.87
N PHE A 69 -28.33 -0.10 8.90
CA PHE A 69 -28.12 -0.90 7.68
C PHE A 69 -29.25 -0.79 6.66
N ARG A 70 -30.43 -0.34 7.10
CA ARG A 70 -31.63 -0.27 6.26
C ARG A 70 -31.67 0.97 5.35
N THR A 71 -30.78 1.93 5.58
CA THR A 71 -30.70 3.21 4.84
C THR A 71 -29.40 3.36 4.08
N ILE A 72 -28.68 2.26 3.77
CA ILE A 72 -27.45 2.34 2.98
C ILE A 72 -27.83 2.65 1.53
N ASP A 73 -27.41 3.81 1.05
CA ASP A 73 -27.51 4.19 -0.36
C ASP A 73 -26.72 3.16 -1.21
N PRO A 74 -27.30 2.61 -2.29
CA PRO A 74 -26.60 1.71 -3.21
C PRO A 74 -25.27 2.27 -3.70
N THR A 75 -25.16 3.58 -3.88
CA THR A 75 -23.91 4.25 -4.27
C THR A 75 -22.86 4.11 -3.19
N LEU A 76 -23.23 4.31 -1.92
CA LEU A 76 -22.33 4.16 -0.79
C LEU A 76 -21.85 2.70 -0.64
N PHE A 77 -22.75 1.74 -0.86
CA PHE A 77 -22.40 0.32 -0.85
C PHE A 77 -21.39 -0.02 -1.96
N LEU A 78 -21.61 0.47 -3.18
CA LEU A 78 -20.69 0.27 -4.30
C LEU A 78 -19.31 0.89 -4.03
N LEU A 79 -19.26 2.10 -3.48
CA LEU A 79 -18.00 2.74 -3.08
C LEU A 79 -17.29 1.93 -2.00
N GLY A 80 -18.02 1.40 -1.02
CA GLY A 80 -17.46 0.50 -0.01
C GLY A 80 -16.88 -0.79 -0.62
N LEU A 81 -17.58 -1.39 -1.59
CA LEU A 81 -17.11 -2.58 -2.30
C LEU A 81 -15.85 -2.30 -3.12
N MET A 82 -15.76 -1.13 -3.75
CA MET A 82 -14.56 -0.70 -4.47
C MET A 82 -13.37 -0.51 -3.51
N GLY A 83 -13.60 0.16 -2.36
CA GLY A 83 -12.57 0.32 -1.32
C GLY A 83 -12.11 -1.03 -0.77
N PHE A 84 -13.04 -1.95 -0.51
CA PHE A 84 -12.73 -3.32 -0.11
C PHE A 84 -11.86 -4.04 -1.15
N GLY A 85 -12.21 -3.96 -2.44
CA GLY A 85 -11.42 -4.53 -3.52
C GLY A 85 -9.99 -3.96 -3.59
N GLY A 86 -9.84 -2.65 -3.42
CA GLY A 86 -8.53 -1.99 -3.36
C GLY A 86 -7.69 -2.50 -2.18
N MET A 87 -8.25 -2.53 -0.98
CA MET A 87 -7.58 -3.05 0.22
C MET A 87 -7.22 -4.54 0.10
N PHE A 88 -8.08 -5.33 -0.54
CA PHE A 88 -7.81 -6.74 -0.80
C PHE A 88 -6.60 -6.91 -1.74
N CYS A 89 -6.52 -6.11 -2.80
CA CYS A 89 -5.37 -6.12 -3.71
C CYS A 89 -4.09 -5.63 -3.01
N GLU A 90 -4.19 -4.60 -2.17
CA GLU A 90 -3.07 -4.12 -1.36
C GLU A 90 -2.54 -5.21 -0.43
N GLY A 91 -3.41 -5.89 0.32
CA GLY A 91 -3.05 -7.03 1.16
C GLY A 91 -2.39 -8.17 0.36
N THR A 92 -2.87 -8.42 -0.86
CA THR A 92 -2.26 -9.42 -1.76
C THR A 92 -0.80 -9.06 -2.09
N VAL A 93 -0.52 -7.78 -2.36
CA VAL A 93 0.87 -7.31 -2.61
C VAL A 93 1.72 -7.47 -1.36
N TYR A 94 1.21 -7.11 -0.18
CA TYR A 94 1.95 -7.19 1.08
C TYR A 94 2.26 -8.64 1.47
N ASP A 95 1.27 -9.50 1.51
CA ASP A 95 1.38 -10.79 2.16
C ASP A 95 1.78 -11.90 1.16
N TRP A 96 1.31 -11.82 -0.07
CA TRP A 96 1.41 -12.92 -1.01
C TRP A 96 2.42 -12.72 -2.13
N SER A 97 2.91 -11.51 -2.41
CA SER A 97 3.85 -11.30 -3.51
C SER A 97 5.13 -12.13 -3.37
N SER A 98 5.77 -12.11 -2.20
CA SER A 98 7.00 -12.88 -1.98
C SER A 98 6.74 -14.39 -1.96
N VAL A 99 5.58 -14.84 -1.46
CA VAL A 99 5.16 -16.26 -1.52
C VAL A 99 4.94 -16.69 -2.96
N TYR A 100 4.26 -15.88 -3.75
CA TYR A 100 4.06 -16.12 -5.17
C TYR A 100 5.39 -16.22 -5.93
N PHE A 101 6.31 -15.29 -5.69
CA PHE A 101 7.64 -15.33 -6.33
C PHE A 101 8.44 -16.56 -5.93
N SER A 102 8.47 -16.94 -4.65
CA SER A 102 9.21 -18.12 -4.20
C SER A 102 8.62 -19.44 -4.67
N SER A 103 7.29 -19.53 -4.78
CA SER A 103 6.59 -20.80 -5.05
C SER A 103 6.28 -21.01 -6.54
N VAL A 104 5.99 -19.94 -7.28
CA VAL A 104 5.50 -20.02 -8.68
C VAL A 104 6.55 -19.51 -9.66
N VAL A 105 7.06 -18.29 -9.47
CA VAL A 105 8.05 -17.69 -10.38
C VAL A 105 9.42 -18.35 -10.22
N LYS A 106 9.79 -18.69 -8.98
CA LYS A 106 11.04 -19.38 -8.61
C LYS A 106 12.30 -18.73 -9.19
N PRO A 107 12.49 -17.42 -9.02
CA PRO A 107 13.70 -16.74 -9.44
C PRO A 107 14.87 -17.06 -8.49
N ASP A 108 16.03 -16.51 -8.80
CA ASP A 108 17.15 -16.51 -7.86
C ASP A 108 16.75 -15.85 -6.54
N GLU A 109 17.36 -16.26 -5.45
CA GLU A 109 16.98 -15.88 -4.08
C GLU A 109 16.95 -14.35 -3.87
N ALA A 110 17.84 -13.62 -4.55
CA ALA A 110 17.90 -12.16 -4.53
C ALA A 110 16.64 -11.48 -5.09
N PHE A 111 15.87 -12.15 -5.95
CA PHE A 111 14.69 -11.58 -6.64
C PHE A 111 13.34 -12.05 -6.06
N ILE A 112 13.33 -12.87 -5.02
CA ILE A 112 12.08 -13.33 -4.39
C ILE A 112 11.17 -12.16 -3.97
N ARG A 113 11.75 -11.03 -3.58
CA ARG A 113 11.02 -9.83 -3.15
C ARG A 113 10.76 -8.81 -4.25
N ALA A 114 11.12 -9.12 -5.50
CA ALA A 114 10.99 -8.17 -6.62
C ALA A 114 9.54 -7.69 -6.81
N GLY A 115 8.55 -8.57 -6.68
CA GLY A 115 7.14 -8.22 -6.77
C GLY A 115 6.70 -7.26 -5.68
N TYR A 116 7.10 -7.50 -4.43
CA TYR A 116 6.83 -6.62 -3.30
C TYR A 116 7.43 -5.22 -3.53
N VAL A 117 8.72 -5.16 -3.83
CA VAL A 117 9.44 -3.89 -4.01
C VAL A 117 8.85 -3.09 -5.18
N ALA A 118 8.54 -3.75 -6.30
CA ALA A 118 7.93 -3.11 -7.45
C ALA A 118 6.52 -2.59 -7.15
N GLY A 119 5.67 -3.40 -6.51
CA GLY A 119 4.31 -3.03 -6.15
C GLY A 119 4.28 -1.86 -5.15
N MET A 120 5.06 -1.96 -4.07
CA MET A 120 5.14 -0.92 -3.05
C MET A 120 5.76 0.38 -3.57
N GLY A 121 6.81 0.28 -4.39
CA GLY A 121 7.41 1.45 -5.02
C GLY A 121 6.45 2.17 -5.96
N ALA A 122 5.75 1.41 -6.81
CA ALA A 122 4.74 1.95 -7.72
C ALA A 122 3.56 2.59 -6.96
N MET A 123 3.08 1.95 -5.90
CA MET A 123 2.02 2.48 -5.05
C MET A 123 2.45 3.79 -4.38
N THR A 124 3.66 3.84 -3.85
CA THR A 124 4.21 5.05 -3.24
C THR A 124 4.27 6.21 -4.24
N LEU A 125 4.86 5.96 -5.41
CA LEU A 125 4.94 6.96 -6.48
C LEU A 125 3.56 7.40 -6.94
N GLY A 126 2.66 6.45 -7.15
CA GLY A 126 1.29 6.73 -7.58
C GLY A 126 0.54 7.61 -6.59
N ARG A 127 0.66 7.39 -5.28
CA ARG A 127 0.01 8.21 -4.24
C ARG A 127 0.50 9.66 -4.25
N PHE A 128 1.78 9.92 -4.51
CA PHE A 128 2.27 11.29 -4.66
C PHE A 128 1.79 11.97 -5.95
N LEU A 129 1.52 11.20 -6.99
CA LEU A 129 1.05 11.71 -8.27
C LEU A 129 -0.48 11.78 -8.38
N ALA A 130 -1.21 11.04 -7.52
CA ALA A 130 -2.66 10.86 -7.60
C ALA A 130 -3.43 12.17 -7.61
N ASP A 131 -3.10 13.13 -6.72
CA ASP A 131 -3.79 14.42 -6.63
C ASP A 131 -3.70 15.21 -7.95
N GLY A 132 -2.54 15.18 -8.61
CA GLY A 132 -2.36 15.83 -9.91
C GLY A 132 -3.19 15.18 -11.02
N PHE A 133 -3.26 13.85 -11.04
CA PHE A 133 -4.07 13.11 -12.02
C PHE A 133 -5.57 13.31 -11.77
N VAL A 134 -6.02 13.26 -10.51
CA VAL A 134 -7.43 13.50 -10.14
C VAL A 134 -7.85 14.90 -10.52
N THR A 135 -7.01 15.90 -10.27
CA THR A 135 -7.30 17.30 -10.62
C THR A 135 -7.40 17.49 -12.15
N LYS A 136 -6.54 16.81 -12.91
CA LYS A 136 -6.47 16.97 -14.37
C LYS A 136 -7.53 16.18 -15.12
N TYR A 137 -7.81 14.95 -14.72
CA TYR A 137 -8.65 14.01 -15.49
C TYR A 137 -9.97 13.67 -14.79
N GLY A 138 -10.14 14.12 -13.55
CA GLY A 138 -11.30 13.82 -12.72
C GLY A 138 -11.24 12.44 -12.06
N PRO A 139 -11.94 12.27 -10.92
CA PRO A 139 -11.87 11.06 -10.10
C PRO A 139 -12.38 9.81 -10.83
N SER A 140 -13.45 9.94 -11.63
CA SER A 140 -14.04 8.79 -12.34
C SER A 140 -13.09 8.17 -13.36
N MET A 141 -12.34 9.00 -14.11
CA MET A 141 -11.38 8.51 -15.11
C MET A 141 -10.18 7.84 -14.42
N VAL A 142 -9.65 8.46 -13.37
CA VAL A 142 -8.54 7.92 -12.59
C VAL A 142 -8.93 6.57 -12.01
N LEU A 143 -10.08 6.46 -11.39
CA LEU A 143 -10.55 5.23 -10.76
C LEU A 143 -10.71 4.08 -11.78
N LYS A 144 -11.27 4.36 -12.97
CA LYS A 144 -11.39 3.37 -14.07
C LYS A 144 -10.03 2.90 -14.55
N THR A 145 -9.08 3.84 -14.72
CA THR A 145 -7.72 3.52 -15.16
C THR A 145 -7.01 2.67 -14.11
N CYS A 146 -7.13 3.01 -12.83
CA CYS A 146 -6.57 2.26 -11.72
C CYS A 146 -7.13 0.84 -11.64
N GLY A 147 -8.44 0.68 -11.78
CA GLY A 147 -9.06 -0.64 -11.87
C GLY A 147 -8.55 -1.48 -13.05
N ALA A 148 -8.40 -0.87 -14.22
CA ALA A 148 -7.84 -1.54 -15.40
C ALA A 148 -6.38 -1.98 -15.16
N LEU A 149 -5.56 -1.13 -14.53
CA LEU A 149 -4.17 -1.46 -14.19
C LEU A 149 -4.09 -2.66 -13.23
N ILE A 150 -4.97 -2.73 -12.22
CA ILE A 150 -5.04 -3.87 -11.30
C ILE A 150 -5.36 -5.16 -12.07
N VAL A 151 -6.41 -5.13 -12.90
CA VAL A 151 -6.85 -6.32 -13.65
C VAL A 151 -5.75 -6.79 -14.60
N VAL A 152 -5.17 -5.89 -15.40
CA VAL A 152 -4.08 -6.22 -16.33
C VAL A 152 -2.86 -6.73 -15.58
N GLY A 153 -2.48 -6.09 -14.48
CA GLY A 153 -1.33 -6.48 -13.68
C GLY A 153 -1.46 -7.87 -13.06
N LEU A 154 -2.60 -8.16 -12.44
CA LEU A 154 -2.87 -9.48 -11.87
C LEU A 154 -2.95 -10.55 -12.95
N TRP A 155 -3.62 -10.26 -14.08
CA TRP A 155 -3.69 -11.20 -15.20
C TRP A 155 -2.30 -11.49 -15.77
N MET A 156 -1.47 -10.46 -15.94
CA MET A 156 -0.11 -10.60 -16.45
C MET A 156 0.77 -11.45 -15.51
N ALA A 157 0.68 -11.22 -14.21
CA ALA A 157 1.37 -12.02 -13.22
C ALA A 157 0.90 -13.49 -13.28
N ALA A 158 -0.42 -13.74 -13.33
CA ALA A 158 -0.97 -15.07 -13.32
C ALA A 158 -0.71 -15.87 -14.62
N ALA A 159 -0.83 -15.22 -15.78
CA ALA A 159 -0.69 -15.87 -17.09
C ALA A 159 0.77 -16.05 -17.53
N LEU A 160 1.67 -15.17 -17.07
CA LEU A 160 3.06 -15.15 -17.48
C LEU A 160 3.98 -15.14 -16.24
N PRO A 161 4.16 -16.28 -15.54
CA PRO A 161 4.87 -16.35 -14.26
C PRO A 161 6.41 -16.35 -14.44
N TYR A 162 6.92 -15.39 -15.21
CA TYR A 162 8.36 -15.15 -15.34
C TYR A 162 8.75 -13.92 -14.51
N LEU A 163 10.01 -13.85 -14.08
CA LEU A 163 10.50 -12.79 -13.22
C LEU A 163 10.12 -11.38 -13.71
N ILE A 164 10.38 -11.06 -14.97
CA ILE A 164 10.15 -9.72 -15.53
C ILE A 164 8.65 -9.42 -15.62
N THR A 165 7.87 -10.32 -16.20
CA THR A 165 6.43 -10.13 -16.43
C THR A 165 5.65 -10.10 -15.12
N ALA A 166 5.98 -10.95 -14.16
CA ALA A 166 5.38 -10.93 -12.83
C ALA A 166 5.72 -9.63 -12.08
N THR A 167 6.99 -9.19 -12.13
CA THR A 167 7.41 -7.92 -11.50
C THR A 167 6.68 -6.72 -12.11
N LEU A 168 6.57 -6.66 -13.45
CA LEU A 168 5.80 -5.63 -14.13
C LEU A 168 4.31 -5.72 -13.79
N GLY A 169 3.75 -6.92 -13.65
CA GLY A 169 2.38 -7.14 -13.19
C GLY A 169 2.13 -6.53 -11.82
N PHE A 170 3.00 -6.81 -10.83
CA PHE A 170 2.90 -6.22 -9.49
C PHE A 170 3.13 -4.71 -9.49
N LEU A 171 3.98 -4.18 -10.37
CA LEU A 171 4.16 -2.75 -10.56
C LEU A 171 2.86 -2.07 -11.04
N LEU A 172 2.18 -2.66 -12.02
CA LEU A 172 0.88 -2.17 -12.51
C LEU A 172 -0.18 -2.23 -11.41
N VAL A 173 -0.23 -3.31 -10.62
CA VAL A 173 -1.12 -3.42 -9.47
C VAL A 173 -0.83 -2.31 -8.47
N GLY A 174 0.44 -2.06 -8.14
CA GLY A 174 0.85 -0.98 -7.25
C GLY A 174 0.34 0.40 -7.70
N PHE A 175 0.50 0.75 -8.98
CA PHE A 175 -0.09 1.97 -9.52
C PHE A 175 -1.61 1.96 -9.45
N GLY A 176 -2.26 0.83 -9.69
CA GLY A 176 -3.70 0.70 -9.64
C GLY A 176 -4.32 0.91 -8.24
N ILE A 177 -3.62 0.50 -7.17
CA ILE A 177 -4.09 0.66 -5.79
C ILE A 177 -3.66 1.99 -5.15
N SER A 178 -2.99 2.86 -5.88
CA SER A 178 -2.41 4.11 -5.35
C SER A 178 -3.41 5.26 -5.23
N SER A 179 -4.60 5.15 -5.83
CA SER A 179 -5.61 6.24 -5.91
C SER A 179 -6.65 6.17 -4.79
#